data_532272b924a322574f61059373892106
#
_entry.id   532272b924a322574f61059373892106
#
_cell.length_a   1.000
_cell.length_b   1.000
_cell.length_c   1.000
_cell.angle_alpha   90.00
_cell.angle_beta   90.00
_cell.angle_gamma   90.00
#
_symmetry.space_group_name_H-M   'P 1'
#
loop_
_entity.id
_entity.type
_entity.pdbx_description
1 polymer ?
#
loop_
_entity_poly.entity_id
_entity_poly.type
_entity_poly.pdbx_seq_one_letter_code
_entity_poly.pdbx_strand_id
1 'polypeptide(L)'
;GSHVTQIAMHHIISDAWSIVIVLNHLMESYFSLKSGRKPDLQMPDHRYSDYVRWQQDMLKSPEGERLAKYWEDYLEEAPMTLDLPTDHPRPPVQTFNGATFGFKLDSDLTQSVISLAENKKVTLYTTLLSAFKILMHRYCDQEEILIGSPLHGRINQEFHHLVGYFVNPVALRSRIGDDPSFSDYLDRTHQSVIGALENQNYPFPLLVDRLKLKRDPSRSPIFQVSFSMERIPGVDE
;
A
#
# COMPACT_ATOMS: atom_id res chain seq x y z
N GLY A 1 32.41 19.10 -12.37
CA GLY A 1 32.11 17.70 -12.72
C GLY A 1 30.75 17.30 -12.19
N SER A 2 30.09 16.38 -12.84
CA SER A 2 28.86 15.73 -12.32
C SER A 2 29.25 14.53 -11.46
N HIS A 3 28.49 14.31 -10.39
CA HIS A 3 28.66 13.17 -9.50
C HIS A 3 27.34 12.41 -9.41
N VAL A 4 27.43 11.09 -9.31
CA VAL A 4 26.27 10.20 -9.08
C VAL A 4 26.42 9.57 -7.69
N THR A 5 25.39 9.68 -6.88
CA THR A 5 25.32 9.02 -5.58
C THR A 5 24.28 7.90 -5.67
N GLN A 6 24.66 6.69 -5.31
CA GLN A 6 23.76 5.56 -5.20
C GLN A 6 23.55 5.20 -3.72
N ILE A 7 22.30 5.09 -3.31
CA ILE A 7 21.90 4.65 -1.97
C ILE A 7 21.16 3.32 -2.11
N ALA A 8 21.62 2.28 -1.41
CA ALA A 8 20.94 1.00 -1.34
C ALA A 8 20.65 0.65 0.12
N MET A 9 19.39 0.36 0.43
CA MET A 9 18.93 -0.03 1.77
C MET A 9 18.04 -1.25 1.66
N HIS A 10 18.17 -2.17 2.63
CA HIS A 10 17.24 -3.30 2.70
C HIS A 10 15.86 -2.80 3.18
N HIS A 11 14.80 -3.27 2.54
CA HIS A 11 13.44 -2.78 2.82
C HIS A 11 12.96 -3.03 4.25
N ILE A 12 13.59 -4.00 4.99
CA ILE A 12 13.27 -4.26 6.41
C ILE A 12 13.59 -3.08 7.36
N ILE A 13 14.45 -2.17 6.93
CA ILE A 13 14.88 -1.00 7.74
C ILE A 13 14.42 0.33 7.14
N SER A 14 13.73 0.32 6.01
CA SER A 14 13.32 1.53 5.31
C SER A 14 12.08 1.30 4.45
N ASP A 15 11.35 2.36 4.22
CA ASP A 15 10.25 2.47 3.26
C ASP A 15 10.48 3.67 2.32
N ALA A 16 9.58 3.91 1.37
CA ALA A 16 9.69 5.03 0.43
C ALA A 16 9.77 6.38 1.16
N TRP A 17 8.98 6.57 2.21
CA TRP A 17 9.00 7.79 3.03
C TRP A 17 10.35 7.98 3.74
N SER A 18 10.93 6.91 4.25
CA SER A 18 12.28 6.92 4.84
C SER A 18 13.35 7.35 3.84
N ILE A 19 13.24 6.92 2.59
CA ILE A 19 14.17 7.34 1.51
C ILE A 19 14.05 8.85 1.29
N VAL A 20 12.85 9.41 1.25
CA VAL A 20 12.63 10.86 1.13
C VAL A 20 13.29 11.62 2.30
N ILE A 21 13.13 11.14 3.54
CA ILE A 21 13.78 11.75 4.72
C ILE A 21 15.30 11.74 4.55
N VAL A 22 15.88 10.58 4.21
CA VAL A 22 17.34 10.43 4.03
C VAL A 22 17.86 11.34 2.91
N LEU A 23 17.15 11.41 1.77
CA LEU A 23 17.54 12.28 0.65
C LEU A 23 17.47 13.75 1.04
N ASN A 24 16.42 14.20 1.73
CA ASN A 24 16.28 15.56 2.19
C ASN A 24 17.42 15.94 3.16
N HIS A 25 17.76 15.08 4.12
CA HIS A 25 18.89 15.30 5.01
C HIS A 25 20.23 15.34 4.28
N LEU A 26 20.41 14.47 3.28
CA LEU A 26 21.61 14.45 2.46
C LEU A 26 21.76 15.77 1.66
N MET A 27 20.68 16.21 1.01
CA MET A 27 20.68 17.44 0.22
C MET A 27 20.91 18.67 1.10
N GLU A 28 20.23 18.78 2.25
CA GLU A 28 20.46 19.85 3.21
C GLU A 28 21.90 19.87 3.68
N SER A 29 22.44 18.71 4.06
CA SER A 29 23.85 18.59 4.49
C SER A 29 24.81 19.03 3.38
N TYR A 30 24.60 18.55 2.17
CA TYR A 30 25.47 18.87 1.03
C TYR A 30 25.49 20.38 0.71
N PHE A 31 24.31 21.01 0.60
CA PHE A 31 24.23 22.42 0.23
C PHE A 31 24.69 23.35 1.36
N SER A 32 24.40 23.02 2.61
CA SER A 32 24.88 23.79 3.76
C SER A 32 26.40 23.74 3.86
N LEU A 33 27.00 22.56 3.80
CA LEU A 33 28.47 22.41 3.85
C LEU A 33 29.17 23.09 2.67
N LYS A 34 28.62 22.96 1.45
CA LYS A 34 29.13 23.64 0.27
C LYS A 34 29.09 25.17 0.39
N SER A 35 28.14 25.70 1.14
CA SER A 35 27.99 27.13 1.43
C SER A 35 28.75 27.57 2.69
N GLY A 36 29.56 26.70 3.30
CA GLY A 36 30.29 26.97 4.54
C GLY A 36 29.40 27.12 5.77
N ARG A 37 28.14 26.63 5.71
CA ARG A 37 27.20 26.66 6.82
C ARG A 37 27.10 25.29 7.51
N LYS A 38 26.71 25.28 8.77
CA LYS A 38 26.33 24.03 9.47
C LYS A 38 24.96 23.57 8.95
N PRO A 39 24.78 22.28 8.64
CA PRO A 39 23.46 21.74 8.30
C PRO A 39 22.47 21.92 9.45
N ASP A 40 21.25 22.30 9.12
CA ASP A 40 20.14 22.37 10.06
C ASP A 40 19.24 21.12 9.86
N LEU A 41 19.62 20.05 10.56
CA LEU A 41 18.89 18.78 10.46
C LEU A 41 17.96 18.66 11.67
N GLN A 42 16.68 18.52 11.39
CA GLN A 42 15.69 18.21 12.42
C GLN A 42 15.82 16.74 12.82
N MET A 43 16.41 16.51 13.99
CA MET A 43 16.47 15.17 14.56
C MET A 43 15.12 14.83 15.20
N PRO A 44 14.59 13.62 14.96
CA PRO A 44 13.33 13.21 15.57
C PRO A 44 13.50 13.00 17.08
N ASP A 45 12.48 13.36 17.87
CA ASP A 45 12.44 13.17 19.33
C ASP A 45 12.24 11.69 19.69
N HIS A 46 11.71 10.88 18.76
CA HIS A 46 11.43 9.47 18.93
C HIS A 46 12.39 8.58 18.14
N ARG A 47 12.42 7.30 18.50
CA ARG A 47 13.17 6.24 17.81
C ARG A 47 12.20 5.21 17.24
N TYR A 48 12.64 4.43 16.26
CA TYR A 48 11.85 3.31 15.71
C TYR A 48 11.44 2.31 16.81
N SER A 49 12.25 2.12 17.85
CA SER A 49 11.89 1.31 19.03
C SER A 49 10.69 1.85 19.80
N ASP A 50 10.40 3.16 19.72
CA ASP A 50 9.23 3.75 20.38
C ASP A 50 7.96 3.40 19.59
N TYR A 51 8.04 3.42 18.26
CA TYR A 51 6.97 2.89 17.39
C TYR A 51 6.70 1.41 17.68
N VAL A 52 7.74 0.58 17.79
CA VAL A 52 7.59 -0.85 18.11
C VAL A 52 6.88 -1.05 19.45
N ARG A 53 7.25 -0.28 20.49
CA ARG A 53 6.57 -0.34 21.79
C ARG A 53 5.11 0.10 21.67
N TRP A 54 4.87 1.24 21.04
CA TRP A 54 3.51 1.72 20.80
C TRP A 54 2.64 0.64 20.12
N GLN A 55 3.15 0.01 19.06
CA GLN A 55 2.42 -1.05 18.34
C GLN A 55 2.14 -2.26 19.24
N GLN A 56 3.13 -2.69 20.04
CA GLN A 56 2.95 -3.81 20.98
C GLN A 56 1.91 -3.50 22.06
N ASP A 57 1.90 -2.28 22.59
CA ASP A 57 0.94 -1.88 23.61
C ASP A 57 -0.46 -1.72 23.01
N MET A 58 -0.59 -1.17 21.83
CA MET A 58 -1.84 -1.09 21.07
C MET A 58 -2.43 -2.50 20.84
N LEU A 59 -1.60 -3.45 20.40
CA LEU A 59 -2.04 -4.83 20.13
C LEU A 59 -2.54 -5.57 21.38
N LYS A 60 -2.03 -5.22 22.57
CA LYS A 60 -2.50 -5.80 23.87
C LYS A 60 -3.73 -5.11 24.43
N SER A 61 -4.13 -3.98 23.85
CA SER A 61 -5.29 -3.20 24.30
C SER A 61 -6.59 -3.69 23.68
N PRO A 62 -7.76 -3.25 24.16
CA PRO A 62 -9.05 -3.51 23.54
C PRO A 62 -9.12 -3.06 22.06
N GLU A 63 -8.34 -2.04 21.70
CA GLU A 63 -8.25 -1.57 20.32
C GLU A 63 -7.58 -2.61 19.41
N GLY A 64 -6.53 -3.27 19.87
CA GLY A 64 -5.89 -4.36 19.12
C GLY A 64 -6.85 -5.50 18.80
N GLU A 65 -7.68 -5.89 19.77
CA GLU A 65 -8.69 -6.94 19.57
C GLU A 65 -9.83 -6.46 18.64
N ARG A 66 -10.26 -5.21 18.76
CA ARG A 66 -11.24 -4.60 17.83
C ARG A 66 -10.74 -4.64 16.39
N LEU A 67 -9.50 -4.23 16.16
CA LEU A 67 -8.87 -4.23 14.84
C LEU A 67 -8.73 -5.66 14.28
N ALA A 68 -8.31 -6.60 15.12
CA ALA A 68 -8.21 -8.01 14.74
C ALA A 68 -9.54 -8.56 14.29
N LYS A 69 -10.59 -8.34 15.12
CA LYS A 69 -11.94 -8.80 14.82
C LYS A 69 -12.50 -8.18 13.53
N TYR A 70 -12.27 -6.89 13.30
CA TYR A 70 -12.67 -6.25 12.04
C TYR A 70 -12.11 -6.99 10.82
N TRP A 71 -10.81 -7.31 10.83
CA TRP A 71 -10.18 -7.99 9.70
C TRP A 71 -10.62 -9.47 9.58
N GLU A 72 -10.87 -10.16 10.70
CA GLU A 72 -11.42 -11.51 10.67
C GLU A 72 -12.80 -11.52 10.03
N ASP A 73 -13.72 -10.66 10.50
CA ASP A 73 -15.09 -10.55 10.00
C ASP A 73 -15.09 -10.08 8.52
N TYR A 74 -14.23 -9.12 8.18
CA TYR A 74 -14.13 -8.59 6.81
C TYR A 74 -13.63 -9.63 5.80
N LEU A 75 -12.75 -10.53 6.22
CA LEU A 75 -12.17 -11.56 5.37
C LEU A 75 -12.84 -12.94 5.55
N GLU A 76 -13.86 -13.04 6.38
CA GLU A 76 -14.62 -14.27 6.55
C GLU A 76 -15.18 -14.75 5.19
N GLU A 77 -14.94 -16.02 4.86
CA GLU A 77 -15.33 -16.65 3.59
C GLU A 77 -14.82 -15.95 2.32
N ALA A 78 -13.91 -14.98 2.43
CA ALA A 78 -13.34 -14.33 1.26
C ALA A 78 -12.43 -15.27 0.44
N PRO A 79 -12.45 -15.20 -0.90
CA PRO A 79 -11.57 -16.02 -1.74
C PRO A 79 -10.12 -15.56 -1.59
N MET A 80 -9.30 -16.39 -0.93
CA MET A 80 -7.87 -16.08 -0.70
C MET A 80 -6.98 -16.36 -1.92
N THR A 81 -7.58 -16.67 -3.06
CA THR A 81 -6.86 -16.95 -4.29
C THR A 81 -7.52 -16.21 -5.45
N LEU A 82 -6.70 -15.53 -6.22
CA LEU A 82 -7.07 -14.89 -7.47
C LEU A 82 -6.51 -15.72 -8.64
N ASP A 83 -7.39 -16.32 -9.44
CA ASP A 83 -7.04 -17.21 -10.55
C ASP A 83 -6.91 -16.44 -11.86
N LEU A 84 -5.82 -15.68 -11.99
CA LEU A 84 -5.47 -15.01 -13.24
C LEU A 84 -5.03 -16.02 -14.29
N PRO A 85 -5.45 -15.87 -15.56
CA PRO A 85 -4.93 -16.69 -16.64
C PRO A 85 -3.43 -16.47 -16.80
N THR A 86 -2.68 -17.56 -16.91
CA THR A 86 -1.22 -17.52 -17.06
C THR A 86 -0.82 -18.32 -18.31
N ASP A 87 0.20 -17.85 -19.05
CA ASP A 87 0.73 -18.54 -20.22
C ASP A 87 1.47 -19.84 -19.84
N HIS A 88 1.94 -19.93 -18.60
CA HIS A 88 2.68 -21.08 -18.08
C HIS A 88 2.13 -21.53 -16.73
N PRO A 89 2.18 -22.82 -16.41
CA PRO A 89 1.81 -23.31 -15.09
C PRO A 89 2.59 -22.59 -13.98
N ARG A 90 1.91 -22.27 -12.89
CA ARG A 90 2.55 -21.68 -11.71
C ARG A 90 3.57 -22.68 -11.12
N PRO A 91 4.81 -22.27 -10.87
CA PRO A 91 5.80 -23.13 -10.22
C PRO A 91 5.38 -23.44 -8.76
N PRO A 92 5.80 -24.59 -8.20
CA PRO A 92 5.42 -25.00 -6.84
C PRO A 92 5.97 -24.09 -5.74
N VAL A 93 7.00 -23.29 -6.05
CA VAL A 93 7.59 -22.27 -5.17
C VAL A 93 7.76 -20.99 -5.96
N GLN A 94 7.46 -19.87 -5.33
CA GLN A 94 7.60 -18.54 -5.93
C GLN A 94 9.07 -18.26 -6.31
N THR A 95 9.32 -17.90 -7.57
CA THR A 95 10.68 -17.69 -8.10
C THR A 95 11.20 -16.28 -7.92
N PHE A 96 10.32 -15.31 -7.66
CA PHE A 96 10.61 -13.86 -7.65
C PHE A 96 11.18 -13.31 -8.96
N ASN A 97 11.13 -14.08 -10.05
CA ASN A 97 11.42 -13.55 -11.38
C ASN A 97 10.27 -12.66 -11.80
N GLY A 98 10.59 -11.44 -12.23
CA GLY A 98 9.60 -10.45 -12.59
C GLY A 98 10.06 -9.59 -13.75
N ALA A 99 9.10 -8.86 -14.33
CA ALA A 99 9.34 -7.84 -15.35
C ALA A 99 8.46 -6.62 -15.06
N THR A 100 8.86 -5.48 -15.62
CA THR A 100 8.10 -4.24 -15.55
C THR A 100 7.60 -3.87 -16.94
N PHE A 101 6.32 -3.56 -17.04
CA PHE A 101 5.70 -2.98 -18.22
C PHE A 101 5.24 -1.57 -17.90
N GLY A 102 5.79 -0.57 -18.61
CA GLY A 102 5.45 0.84 -18.42
C GLY A 102 4.53 1.35 -19.53
N PHE A 103 3.52 2.12 -19.16
CA PHE A 103 2.65 2.84 -20.09
C PHE A 103 2.24 4.19 -19.50
N LYS A 104 1.75 5.08 -20.36
CA LYS A 104 1.22 6.39 -19.95
C LYS A 104 -0.21 6.51 -20.42
N LEU A 105 -1.06 7.08 -19.57
CA LEU A 105 -2.36 7.56 -20.01
C LEU A 105 -2.19 8.90 -20.73
N ASP A 106 -2.97 9.13 -21.78
CA ASP A 106 -2.99 10.45 -22.43
C ASP A 106 -3.64 11.50 -21.51
N SER A 107 -3.42 12.77 -21.85
CA SER A 107 -3.88 13.91 -21.05
C SER A 107 -5.41 13.96 -20.93
N ASP A 108 -6.12 13.64 -22.01
CA ASP A 108 -7.57 13.79 -22.06
C ASP A 108 -8.26 12.73 -21.22
N LEU A 109 -7.78 11.48 -21.28
CA LEU A 109 -8.23 10.40 -20.42
C LEU A 109 -7.88 10.69 -18.96
N THR A 110 -6.66 11.16 -18.69
CA THR A 110 -6.22 11.52 -17.33
C THR A 110 -7.13 12.59 -16.74
N GLN A 111 -7.40 13.67 -17.47
CA GLN A 111 -8.29 14.74 -17.00
C GLN A 111 -9.72 14.25 -16.80
N SER A 112 -10.21 13.37 -17.67
CA SER A 112 -11.55 12.78 -17.54
C SER A 112 -11.68 11.95 -16.26
N VAL A 113 -10.66 11.16 -15.92
CA VAL A 113 -10.65 10.33 -14.70
C VAL A 113 -10.56 11.21 -13.44
N ILE A 114 -9.74 12.26 -13.47
CA ILE A 114 -9.66 13.24 -12.38
C ILE A 114 -11.02 13.90 -12.16
N SER A 115 -11.63 14.41 -13.22
CA SER A 115 -12.96 15.07 -13.15
C SER A 115 -14.04 14.11 -12.65
N LEU A 116 -13.99 12.83 -13.03
CA LEU A 116 -14.91 11.82 -12.49
C LEU A 116 -14.73 11.65 -10.97
N ALA A 117 -13.49 11.55 -10.49
CA ALA A 117 -13.19 11.43 -9.07
C ALA A 117 -13.71 12.63 -8.27
N GLU A 118 -13.48 13.85 -8.76
CA GLU A 118 -13.95 15.10 -8.16
C GLU A 118 -15.48 15.16 -8.12
N ASN A 119 -16.16 14.88 -9.24
CA ASN A 119 -17.62 14.89 -9.34
C ASN A 119 -18.28 13.87 -8.39
N LYS A 120 -17.61 12.74 -8.16
CA LYS A 120 -18.06 11.68 -7.24
C LYS A 120 -17.59 11.90 -5.81
N LYS A 121 -16.78 12.93 -5.54
CA LYS A 121 -16.19 13.23 -4.22
C LYS A 121 -15.40 12.06 -3.64
N VAL A 122 -14.71 11.33 -4.48
CA VAL A 122 -13.79 10.23 -4.10
C VAL A 122 -12.37 10.58 -4.53
N THR A 123 -11.39 9.85 -4.01
CA THR A 123 -10.00 10.05 -4.41
C THR A 123 -9.72 9.46 -5.79
N LEU A 124 -8.73 10.01 -6.51
CA LEU A 124 -8.23 9.44 -7.75
C LEU A 124 -7.79 7.97 -7.55
N TYR A 125 -7.15 7.68 -6.40
CA TYR A 125 -6.81 6.32 -5.99
C TYR A 125 -8.03 5.37 -6.01
N THR A 126 -9.13 5.78 -5.36
CA THR A 126 -10.37 4.97 -5.30
C THR A 126 -10.96 4.72 -6.69
N THR A 127 -10.93 5.75 -7.55
CA THR A 127 -11.45 5.65 -8.92
C THR A 127 -10.64 4.67 -9.77
N LEU A 128 -9.31 4.81 -9.75
CA LEU A 128 -8.41 3.90 -10.47
C LEU A 128 -8.42 2.48 -9.89
N LEU A 129 -8.48 2.34 -8.57
CA LEU A 129 -8.64 1.04 -7.92
C LEU A 129 -9.94 0.35 -8.35
N SER A 130 -11.06 1.10 -8.46
CA SER A 130 -12.33 0.55 -8.91
C SER A 130 -12.23 0.01 -10.34
N ALA A 131 -11.64 0.78 -11.25
CA ALA A 131 -11.41 0.33 -12.62
C ALA A 131 -10.49 -0.90 -12.67
N PHE A 132 -9.42 -0.90 -11.87
CA PHE A 132 -8.49 -2.03 -11.78
C PHE A 132 -9.17 -3.30 -11.23
N LYS A 133 -10.01 -3.18 -10.20
CA LYS A 133 -10.77 -4.32 -9.66
C LYS A 133 -11.72 -4.91 -10.70
N ILE A 134 -12.41 -4.06 -11.49
CA ILE A 134 -13.27 -4.52 -12.60
C ILE A 134 -12.43 -5.24 -13.67
N LEU A 135 -11.25 -4.72 -13.98
CA LEU A 135 -10.34 -5.38 -14.93
C LEU A 135 -9.96 -6.77 -14.42
N MET A 136 -9.56 -6.89 -13.14
CA MET A 136 -9.22 -8.19 -12.54
C MET A 136 -10.39 -9.16 -12.57
N HIS A 137 -11.58 -8.71 -12.17
CA HIS A 137 -12.81 -9.52 -12.28
C HIS A 137 -13.02 -10.09 -13.68
N ARG A 138 -12.87 -9.26 -14.73
CA ARG A 138 -13.03 -9.69 -16.11
C ARG A 138 -11.98 -10.70 -16.59
N TYR A 139 -10.77 -10.65 -16.00
CA TYR A 139 -9.70 -11.61 -16.33
C TYR A 139 -9.84 -12.94 -15.57
N CYS A 140 -10.35 -12.92 -14.34
CA CYS A 140 -10.43 -14.11 -13.49
C CYS A 140 -11.78 -14.81 -13.53
N ASP A 141 -12.83 -14.14 -14.01
CA ASP A 141 -14.22 -14.59 -13.93
C ASP A 141 -14.67 -14.93 -12.49
N GLN A 142 -14.12 -14.22 -11.50
CA GLN A 142 -14.48 -14.38 -10.09
C GLN A 142 -15.34 -13.20 -9.64
N GLU A 143 -16.53 -13.49 -9.09
CA GLU A 143 -17.46 -12.46 -8.59
C GLU A 143 -16.91 -11.70 -7.38
N GLU A 144 -16.02 -12.34 -6.66
CA GLU A 144 -15.39 -11.77 -5.46
C GLU A 144 -13.88 -11.92 -5.52
N ILE A 145 -13.17 -10.83 -5.23
CA ILE A 145 -11.71 -10.76 -5.32
C ILE A 145 -11.12 -9.98 -4.16
N LEU A 146 -9.86 -10.27 -3.85
CA LEU A 146 -9.03 -9.53 -2.89
C LEU A 146 -7.86 -8.87 -3.63
N ILE A 147 -7.72 -7.54 -3.44
CA ILE A 147 -6.59 -6.77 -3.93
C ILE A 147 -5.84 -6.20 -2.72
N GLY A 148 -4.53 -6.44 -2.67
CA GLY A 148 -3.68 -5.83 -1.65
C GLY A 148 -3.41 -4.36 -1.94
N SER A 149 -3.26 -3.55 -0.90
CA SER A 149 -2.78 -2.18 -1.02
C SER A 149 -1.81 -1.85 0.09
N PRO A 150 -0.57 -1.43 -0.22
CA PRO A 150 0.36 -0.97 0.79
C PRO A 150 -0.09 0.40 1.31
N LEU A 151 -0.19 0.54 2.63
CA LEU A 151 -0.42 1.81 3.31
C LEU A 151 0.86 2.23 4.03
N HIS A 152 1.12 3.54 4.10
CA HIS A 152 2.38 4.06 4.63
C HIS A 152 2.57 3.87 6.15
N GLY A 153 1.50 3.54 6.91
CA GLY A 153 1.55 3.15 8.32
C GLY A 153 1.99 4.24 9.31
N ARG A 154 2.21 5.47 8.86
CA ARG A 154 2.68 6.59 9.70
C ARG A 154 1.49 7.46 10.12
N ILE A 155 0.56 6.89 10.89
CA ILE A 155 -0.65 7.61 11.31
C ILE A 155 -0.33 8.64 12.39
N ASN A 156 0.56 8.30 13.33
CA ASN A 156 0.95 9.20 14.40
C ASN A 156 2.02 10.17 13.91
N GLN A 157 1.77 11.46 14.07
CA GLN A 157 2.68 12.53 13.63
C GLN A 157 4.07 12.42 14.26
N GLU A 158 4.18 11.93 15.50
CA GLU A 158 5.44 11.71 16.21
C GLU A 158 6.41 10.76 15.49
N PHE A 159 5.88 9.88 14.58
CA PHE A 159 6.68 8.93 13.82
C PHE A 159 6.97 9.38 12.39
N HIS A 160 6.47 10.55 11.96
CA HIS A 160 6.63 11.01 10.57
C HIS A 160 8.08 11.24 10.16
N HIS A 161 8.92 11.66 11.09
CA HIS A 161 10.34 11.96 10.83
C HIS A 161 11.29 10.79 11.08
N LEU A 162 10.75 9.60 11.40
CA LEU A 162 11.59 8.42 11.65
C LEU A 162 11.97 7.72 10.34
N VAL A 163 13.17 7.18 10.30
CA VAL A 163 13.60 6.22 9.29
C VAL A 163 13.31 4.82 9.80
N GLY A 164 12.60 4.01 9.02
CA GLY A 164 12.21 2.65 9.40
C GLY A 164 11.22 2.04 8.41
N TYR A 165 10.79 0.82 8.67
CA TYR A 165 9.75 0.14 7.90
C TYR A 165 8.39 0.28 8.61
N PHE A 166 7.51 1.10 8.07
CA PHE A 166 6.18 1.37 8.63
C PHE A 166 5.07 0.84 7.74
N VAL A 167 5.38 0.50 6.49
CA VAL A 167 4.37 0.05 5.52
C VAL A 167 3.62 -1.16 6.05
N ASN A 168 2.29 -1.06 6.04
CA ASN A 168 1.41 -2.17 6.36
C ASN A 168 0.46 -2.40 5.18
N PRO A 169 0.55 -3.55 4.47
CA PRO A 169 -0.41 -3.87 3.44
C PRO A 169 -1.77 -4.23 4.04
N VAL A 170 -2.84 -3.86 3.34
CA VAL A 170 -4.22 -4.20 3.68
C VAL A 170 -4.87 -4.94 2.53
N ALA A 171 -5.85 -5.78 2.84
CA ALA A 171 -6.65 -6.48 1.84
C ALA A 171 -7.94 -5.71 1.56
N LEU A 172 -8.21 -5.40 0.29
CA LEU A 172 -9.40 -4.69 -0.16
C LEU A 172 -10.32 -5.66 -0.90
N ARG A 173 -11.32 -6.17 -0.19
CA ARG A 173 -12.34 -7.08 -0.71
C ARG A 173 -13.27 -6.36 -1.68
N SER A 174 -13.73 -7.07 -2.70
CA SER A 174 -14.62 -6.56 -3.73
C SER A 174 -15.57 -7.64 -4.19
N ARG A 175 -16.87 -7.31 -4.26
CA ARG A 175 -17.91 -8.15 -4.84
C ARG A 175 -18.57 -7.43 -6.01
N ILE A 176 -18.59 -8.07 -7.18
CA ILE A 176 -19.08 -7.50 -8.46
C ILE A 176 -20.26 -8.31 -9.03
N GLY A 177 -20.55 -9.50 -8.48
CA GLY A 177 -21.47 -10.49 -9.03
C GLY A 177 -22.93 -10.05 -9.20
N ASP A 178 -23.35 -8.89 -8.68
CA ASP A 178 -24.71 -8.35 -8.83
C ASP A 178 -24.85 -7.33 -9.97
N ASP A 179 -23.86 -7.27 -10.87
CA ASP A 179 -23.80 -6.37 -12.05
C ASP A 179 -24.15 -4.89 -11.69
N PRO A 180 -23.47 -4.30 -10.70
CA PRO A 180 -23.76 -2.94 -10.27
C PRO A 180 -23.36 -1.92 -11.33
N SER A 181 -24.02 -0.75 -11.31
CA SER A 181 -23.49 0.38 -12.08
C SER A 181 -22.08 0.74 -11.62
N PHE A 182 -21.25 1.34 -12.50
CA PHE A 182 -19.92 1.80 -12.10
C PHE A 182 -19.98 2.78 -10.92
N SER A 183 -21.01 3.61 -10.86
CA SER A 183 -21.23 4.56 -9.77
C SER A 183 -21.42 3.83 -8.43
N ASP A 184 -22.32 2.85 -8.39
CA ASP A 184 -22.59 2.08 -7.16
C ASP A 184 -21.37 1.27 -6.73
N TYR A 185 -20.65 0.71 -7.70
CA TYR A 185 -19.42 -0.02 -7.44
C TYR A 185 -18.30 0.89 -6.92
N LEU A 186 -18.19 2.11 -7.43
CA LEU A 186 -17.24 3.12 -6.95
C LEU A 186 -17.53 3.51 -5.49
N ASP A 187 -18.81 3.67 -5.14
CA ASP A 187 -19.23 3.97 -3.77
C ASP A 187 -18.90 2.80 -2.81
N ARG A 188 -19.14 1.55 -3.23
CA ARG A 188 -18.73 0.35 -2.46
C ARG A 188 -17.21 0.27 -2.27
N THR A 189 -16.44 0.57 -3.32
CA THR A 189 -14.97 0.60 -3.25
C THR A 189 -14.49 1.70 -2.30
N HIS A 190 -15.12 2.87 -2.35
CA HIS A 190 -14.82 3.97 -1.45
C HIS A 190 -15.02 3.58 0.02
N GLN A 191 -16.14 2.95 0.36
CA GLN A 191 -16.41 2.46 1.72
C GLN A 191 -15.39 1.39 2.15
N SER A 192 -15.01 0.47 1.25
CA SER A 192 -13.98 -0.53 1.51
C SER A 192 -12.61 0.11 1.82
N VAL A 193 -12.24 1.17 1.08
CA VAL A 193 -11.00 1.91 1.31
C VAL A 193 -11.03 2.64 2.66
N ILE A 194 -12.14 3.31 2.99
CA ILE A 194 -12.29 3.99 4.29
C ILE A 194 -12.16 2.99 5.43
N GLY A 195 -12.90 1.88 5.38
CA GLY A 195 -12.83 0.86 6.42
C GLY A 195 -11.43 0.29 6.58
N ALA A 196 -10.69 0.08 5.48
CA ALA A 196 -9.31 -0.38 5.56
C ALA A 196 -8.37 0.68 6.19
N LEU A 197 -8.56 1.98 5.87
CA LEU A 197 -7.80 3.07 6.46
C LEU A 197 -8.05 3.22 7.96
N GLU A 198 -9.29 3.09 8.41
CA GLU A 198 -9.65 3.14 9.84
C GLU A 198 -9.07 1.98 10.64
N ASN A 199 -8.81 0.84 9.99
CA ASN A 199 -8.32 -0.38 10.64
C ASN A 199 -6.89 -0.76 10.23
N GLN A 200 -6.13 0.16 9.60
CA GLN A 200 -4.79 -0.11 9.05
C GLN A 200 -3.70 -0.39 10.09
N ASN A 201 -3.95 -0.15 11.38
CA ASN A 201 -2.96 -0.34 12.44
C ASN A 201 -2.74 -1.81 12.82
N TYR A 202 -3.60 -2.73 12.38
CA TYR A 202 -3.39 -4.15 12.62
C TYR A 202 -2.34 -4.71 11.67
N PRO A 203 -1.20 -5.26 12.16
CA PRO A 203 -0.12 -5.72 11.30
C PRO A 203 -0.54 -6.91 10.43
N PHE A 204 -0.31 -6.80 9.12
CA PHE A 204 -0.64 -7.84 8.15
C PHE A 204 -0.04 -9.22 8.48
N PRO A 205 1.22 -9.36 8.94
CA PRO A 205 1.75 -10.66 9.32
C PRO A 205 0.96 -11.34 10.44
N LEU A 206 0.49 -10.57 11.44
CA LEU A 206 -0.33 -11.10 12.52
C LEU A 206 -1.72 -11.51 12.04
N LEU A 207 -2.27 -10.79 11.06
CA LEU A 207 -3.53 -11.17 10.43
C LEU A 207 -3.40 -12.52 9.69
N VAL A 208 -2.32 -12.72 8.93
CA VAL A 208 -2.04 -14.00 8.25
C VAL A 208 -1.95 -15.14 9.24
N ASP A 209 -1.27 -14.95 10.36
CA ASP A 209 -1.14 -15.97 11.40
C ASP A 209 -2.49 -16.26 12.10
N ARG A 210 -3.29 -15.22 12.33
CA ARG A 210 -4.61 -15.33 13.01
C ARG A 210 -5.64 -16.05 12.15
N LEU A 211 -5.64 -15.82 10.86
CA LEU A 211 -6.52 -16.50 9.89
C LEU A 211 -6.15 -17.98 9.67
N LYS A 212 -5.02 -18.44 10.17
CA LYS A 212 -4.56 -19.86 10.06
C LYS A 212 -4.66 -20.43 8.64
N LEU A 213 -4.34 -19.61 7.64
CA LEU A 213 -4.45 -20.01 6.24
C LEU A 213 -3.50 -21.16 5.93
N LYS A 214 -3.95 -22.06 5.05
CA LYS A 214 -3.09 -23.12 4.52
C LYS A 214 -1.95 -22.47 3.72
N ARG A 215 -0.71 -22.73 4.12
CA ARG A 215 0.47 -22.18 3.44
C ARG A 215 0.61 -22.77 2.04
N ASP A 216 0.72 -21.90 1.05
CA ASP A 216 1.05 -22.22 -0.33
C ASP A 216 2.33 -21.48 -0.71
N PRO A 217 3.49 -22.18 -0.87
CA PRO A 217 4.76 -21.52 -1.17
C PRO A 217 4.81 -20.94 -2.59
N SER A 218 3.83 -21.22 -3.44
CA SER A 218 3.76 -20.69 -4.80
C SER A 218 3.14 -19.31 -4.90
N ARG A 219 2.51 -18.80 -3.82
CA ARG A 219 1.78 -17.52 -3.83
C ARG A 219 1.79 -16.82 -2.48
N SER A 220 1.59 -15.50 -2.51
CA SER A 220 1.41 -14.71 -1.30
C SER A 220 0.08 -15.04 -0.62
N PRO A 221 0.01 -15.03 0.73
CA PRO A 221 -1.24 -15.25 1.45
C PRO A 221 -2.20 -14.07 1.23
N ILE A 222 -3.50 -14.34 1.34
CA ILE A 222 -4.62 -13.40 1.27
C ILE A 222 -4.82 -12.78 -0.13
N PHE A 223 -3.80 -12.19 -0.74
CA PHE A 223 -3.90 -11.61 -2.09
C PHE A 223 -2.62 -11.84 -2.89
N GLN A 224 -2.76 -11.95 -4.21
CA GLN A 224 -1.65 -12.17 -5.17
C GLN A 224 -1.42 -10.98 -6.09
N VAL A 225 -2.33 -10.03 -6.06
CA VAL A 225 -2.25 -8.77 -6.82
C VAL A 225 -2.36 -7.62 -5.85
N SER A 226 -1.55 -6.60 -6.05
CA SER A 226 -1.61 -5.37 -5.27
C SER A 226 -1.77 -4.15 -6.18
N PHE A 227 -2.40 -3.12 -5.65
CA PHE A 227 -2.55 -1.82 -6.26
C PHE A 227 -1.97 -0.75 -5.35
N SER A 228 -1.01 0.01 -5.85
CA SER A 228 -0.45 1.18 -5.17
C SER A 228 -0.50 2.39 -6.08
N MET A 229 -0.61 3.56 -5.49
CA MET A 229 -0.52 4.83 -6.18
C MET A 229 0.47 5.70 -5.42
N GLU A 230 1.57 6.04 -6.09
CA GLU A 230 2.62 6.84 -5.49
C GLU A 230 2.73 8.17 -6.24
N ARG A 231 2.90 9.25 -5.50
CA ARG A 231 3.23 10.55 -6.04
C ARG A 231 4.72 10.76 -5.87
N ILE A 232 5.44 10.87 -6.99
CA ILE A 232 6.89 11.12 -6.97
C ILE A 232 7.10 12.63 -7.09
N PRO A 233 7.57 13.31 -6.02
CA PRO A 233 7.83 14.74 -6.10
C PRO A 233 8.84 15.07 -7.20
N GLY A 234 8.52 16.06 -8.07
CA GLY A 234 9.41 16.52 -9.14
C GLY A 234 9.36 15.71 -10.44
N VAL A 235 8.45 14.74 -10.58
CA VAL A 235 8.22 14.01 -11.84
C VAL A 235 6.92 14.45 -12.51
N ASP A 236 6.01 15.06 -11.76
CA ASP A 236 4.67 15.44 -12.20
C ASP A 236 4.53 16.96 -12.50
N GLU A 237 5.66 17.68 -12.72
CA GLU A 237 5.66 19.07 -13.16
C GLU A 237 6.06 19.21 -14.63
#